data_1086312deed23f503238b4de69c05d09
#
_entry.id   1086312deed23f503238b4de69c05d09
#
_cell.length_a   1.000
_cell.length_b   1.000
_cell.length_c   1.000
_cell.angle_alpha   90.00
_cell.angle_beta   90.00
_cell.angle_gamma   90.00
#
_symmetry.space_group_name_H-M   'P 1'
#
loop_
_entity.id
_entity.type
_entity.pdbx_description
1 polymer ?
#
loop_
_entity_poly.entity_id
_entity_poly.type
_entity_poly.pdbx_seq_one_letter_code
_entity_poly.pdbx_strand_id
1 'polypeptide(L)'
;SINGFGNEGPFSSSPAYDHVVQAMSGATEIQSSDDQPQYIKTLLCDKITAYTVCQSISSALFKREKTGLADRIDLSMLDSAIFFLWPDGMMNHTLLDPDVDNLAPLKKTYSLYKCKDGYISIAALSDAQWFGIFRALGKPEFIENDKFKNTNARSENMVELIELLSKFGTLSTSEAIKKLQAEDVPCAETISLDELMNHPQVEANNLIRTI
;
A
#
# COMPACT_ATOMS: atom_id res chain seq x y z
N SER A 1 -14.75 2.72 25.35
CA SER A 1 -13.64 1.87 25.81
C SER A 1 -12.69 1.61 24.63
N ILE A 2 -11.38 1.64 24.90
CA ILE A 2 -10.35 1.31 23.91
C ILE A 2 -9.40 0.33 24.57
N ASN A 3 -9.13 -0.79 23.91
CA ASN A 3 -8.24 -1.83 24.43
C ASN A 3 -7.46 -2.53 23.30
N GLY A 4 -6.66 -3.55 23.62
CA GLY A 4 -5.83 -4.25 22.65
C GLY A 4 -6.61 -5.20 21.75
N PHE A 5 -7.44 -6.05 22.35
CA PHE A 5 -8.00 -7.23 21.69
C PHE A 5 -9.52 -7.37 21.77
N GLY A 6 -10.22 -6.39 22.33
CA GLY A 6 -11.66 -6.46 22.59
C GLY A 6 -11.99 -6.80 24.03
N ASN A 7 -13.27 -6.70 24.38
CA ASN A 7 -13.77 -6.91 25.73
C ASN A 7 -14.03 -8.39 26.05
N GLU A 8 -14.03 -9.24 25.03
CA GLU A 8 -14.38 -10.66 25.13
C GLU A 8 -13.32 -11.50 24.41
N GLY A 9 -13.38 -12.81 24.63
CA GLY A 9 -12.48 -13.77 24.00
C GLY A 9 -11.20 -14.04 24.79
N PRO A 10 -10.35 -14.96 24.29
CA PRO A 10 -9.20 -15.49 25.03
C PRO A 10 -8.09 -14.46 25.30
N PHE A 11 -8.04 -13.35 24.57
CA PHE A 11 -7.03 -12.32 24.68
C PHE A 11 -7.53 -11.03 25.35
N SER A 12 -8.77 -10.98 25.84
CA SER A 12 -9.41 -9.76 26.40
C SER A 12 -8.62 -9.12 27.55
N SER A 13 -7.88 -9.91 28.32
CA SER A 13 -7.02 -9.47 29.43
C SER A 13 -5.51 -9.44 29.09
N SER A 14 -5.16 -9.77 27.85
CA SER A 14 -3.75 -9.84 27.45
C SER A 14 -3.16 -8.43 27.20
N PRO A 15 -1.89 -8.22 27.55
CA PRO A 15 -1.22 -6.97 27.21
C PRO A 15 -1.03 -6.83 25.70
N ALA A 16 -1.18 -5.63 25.18
CA ALA A 16 -1.07 -5.32 23.77
C ALA A 16 -0.14 -4.14 23.55
N TYR A 17 0.67 -4.26 22.50
CA TYR A 17 1.45 -3.19 21.90
C TYR A 17 1.36 -3.31 20.38
N ASP A 18 1.69 -2.25 19.66
CA ASP A 18 1.61 -2.17 18.21
C ASP A 18 2.11 -3.42 17.49
N HIS A 19 3.36 -3.82 17.74
CA HIS A 19 3.96 -4.97 17.04
C HIS A 19 3.31 -6.32 17.37
N VAL A 20 2.71 -6.45 18.56
CA VAL A 20 1.93 -7.66 18.91
C VAL A 20 0.65 -7.71 18.07
N VAL A 21 -0.02 -6.55 17.93
CA VAL A 21 -1.22 -6.44 17.10
C VAL A 21 -0.88 -6.57 15.62
N GLN A 22 0.24 -6.04 15.13
CA GLN A 22 0.69 -6.30 13.76
C GLN A 22 0.81 -7.79 13.45
N ALA A 23 1.38 -8.57 14.39
CA ALA A 23 1.54 -10.02 14.22
C ALA A 23 0.18 -10.76 14.17
N MET A 24 -0.82 -10.30 14.93
CA MET A 24 -2.13 -10.95 15.02
C MET A 24 -3.14 -10.48 13.99
N SER A 25 -2.96 -9.30 13.41
CA SER A 25 -3.90 -8.72 12.43
C SER A 25 -3.67 -9.15 10.98
N GLY A 26 -2.58 -9.88 10.70
CA GLY A 26 -2.16 -10.23 9.35
C GLY A 26 -1.22 -9.18 8.70
N ALA A 27 -0.94 -8.05 9.36
CA ALA A 27 -0.05 -7.02 8.83
C ALA A 27 1.34 -7.57 8.47
N THR A 28 1.90 -8.45 9.30
CA THR A 28 3.20 -9.08 9.06
C THR A 28 3.21 -10.02 7.87
N GLU A 29 2.09 -10.67 7.57
CA GLU A 29 1.93 -11.53 6.40
C GLU A 29 1.81 -10.69 5.12
N ILE A 30 1.03 -9.62 5.15
CA ILE A 30 0.89 -8.68 4.02
C ILE A 30 2.26 -8.08 3.66
N GLN A 31 3.09 -7.77 4.67
CA GLN A 31 4.44 -7.20 4.51
C GLN A 31 5.51 -8.25 4.24
N SER A 32 5.16 -9.55 4.18
CA SER A 32 6.15 -10.62 4.02
C SER A 32 7.03 -10.48 2.78
N SER A 33 8.30 -10.84 2.93
CA SER A 33 9.25 -11.02 1.83
C SER A 33 9.84 -12.44 1.91
N ASP A 34 10.04 -13.07 0.75
CA ASP A 34 10.56 -14.44 0.67
C ASP A 34 9.82 -15.43 1.59
N ASP A 35 8.49 -15.28 1.67
CA ASP A 35 7.58 -16.04 2.55
C ASP A 35 7.89 -15.93 4.06
N GLN A 36 8.69 -14.93 4.46
CA GLN A 36 8.94 -14.64 5.86
C GLN A 36 8.13 -13.42 6.31
N PRO A 37 7.34 -13.52 7.41
CA PRO A 37 6.62 -12.40 7.97
C PRO A 37 7.55 -11.24 8.31
N GLN A 38 7.15 -10.02 7.99
CA GLN A 38 7.93 -8.80 8.23
C GLN A 38 7.07 -7.76 8.95
N TYR A 39 7.64 -7.06 9.92
CA TYR A 39 6.97 -5.90 10.51
C TYR A 39 6.98 -4.70 9.57
N ILE A 40 5.89 -3.96 9.55
CA ILE A 40 5.92 -2.56 9.13
C ILE A 40 6.62 -1.79 10.25
N LYS A 41 7.83 -1.31 9.99
CA LYS A 41 8.72 -0.72 11.01
C LYS A 41 8.28 0.69 11.45
N THR A 42 7.02 0.82 11.83
CA THR A 42 6.43 2.01 12.45
C THR A 42 5.27 1.59 13.34
N LEU A 43 4.78 2.47 14.20
CA LEU A 43 3.60 2.24 15.04
C LEU A 43 2.33 2.33 14.19
N LEU A 44 2.07 1.31 13.38
CA LEU A 44 0.97 1.29 12.42
C LEU A 44 -0.38 1.12 13.11
N CYS A 45 -0.50 0.08 13.95
CA CYS A 45 -1.77 -0.28 14.60
C CYS A 45 -2.21 0.78 15.61
N ASP A 46 -1.26 1.37 16.34
CA ASP A 46 -1.53 2.51 17.24
C ASP A 46 -2.16 3.69 16.48
N LYS A 47 -1.56 4.07 15.34
CA LYS A 47 -2.03 5.19 14.52
C LYS A 47 -3.38 4.92 13.89
N ILE A 48 -3.59 3.72 13.33
CA ILE A 48 -4.86 3.30 12.77
C ILE A 48 -5.94 3.38 13.84
N THR A 49 -5.67 2.84 15.02
CA THR A 49 -6.59 2.88 16.16
C THR A 49 -6.94 4.31 16.54
N ALA A 50 -5.94 5.18 16.63
CA ALA A 50 -6.16 6.59 16.96
C ALA A 50 -7.08 7.28 15.95
N TYR A 51 -6.89 7.08 14.65
CA TYR A 51 -7.76 7.63 13.61
C TYR A 51 -9.18 7.05 13.68
N THR A 52 -9.31 5.73 13.88
CA THR A 52 -10.61 5.05 14.03
C THR A 52 -11.37 5.57 15.24
N VAL A 53 -10.68 5.77 16.36
CA VAL A 53 -11.26 6.38 17.58
C VAL A 53 -11.74 7.80 17.33
N CYS A 54 -10.91 8.65 16.72
CA CYS A 54 -11.30 10.02 16.37
C CYS A 54 -12.56 10.07 15.50
N GLN A 55 -12.61 9.22 14.47
CA GLN A 55 -13.73 9.10 13.56
C GLN A 55 -15.00 8.64 14.30
N SER A 56 -14.88 7.61 15.14
CA SER A 56 -16.01 7.05 15.90
C SER A 56 -16.57 8.05 16.92
N ILE A 57 -15.69 8.77 17.64
CA ILE A 57 -16.09 9.80 18.59
C ILE A 57 -16.81 10.94 17.87
N SER A 58 -16.26 11.43 16.75
CA SER A 58 -16.86 12.50 15.97
C SER A 58 -18.25 12.12 15.46
N SER A 59 -18.40 10.90 14.97
CA SER A 59 -19.68 10.36 14.49
C SER A 59 -20.71 10.23 15.62
N ALA A 60 -20.28 9.74 16.80
CA ALA A 60 -21.16 9.62 17.97
C ALA A 60 -21.60 10.98 18.53
N LEU A 61 -20.70 11.96 18.54
CA LEU A 61 -21.04 13.33 18.93
C LEU A 61 -22.03 13.97 17.97
N PHE A 62 -21.83 13.78 16.65
CA PHE A 62 -22.78 14.26 15.65
C PHE A 62 -24.15 13.61 15.78
N LYS A 63 -24.20 12.29 16.00
CA LYS A 63 -25.45 11.58 16.28
C LYS A 63 -26.14 12.11 17.53
N ARG A 64 -25.39 12.30 18.61
CA ARG A 64 -25.93 12.87 19.87
C ARG A 64 -26.53 14.25 19.65
N GLU A 65 -25.85 15.12 18.90
CA GLU A 65 -26.35 16.46 18.58
C GLU A 65 -27.66 16.41 17.78
N LYS A 66 -27.81 15.47 16.88
CA LYS A 66 -29.02 15.32 16.05
C LYS A 66 -30.17 14.61 16.73
N THR A 67 -29.90 13.67 17.61
CA THR A 67 -30.92 12.78 18.18
C THR A 67 -31.12 12.94 19.69
N GLY A 68 -30.20 13.61 20.39
CA GLY A 68 -30.15 13.67 21.84
C GLY A 68 -29.67 12.35 22.51
N LEU A 69 -29.36 11.29 21.73
CA LEU A 69 -28.96 9.98 22.22
C LEU A 69 -27.44 9.80 22.16
N ALA A 70 -26.85 9.41 23.29
CA ALA A 70 -25.44 9.09 23.37
C ALA A 70 -25.21 7.60 23.06
N ASP A 71 -24.11 7.31 22.35
CA ASP A 71 -23.65 5.94 22.11
C ASP A 71 -22.43 5.62 22.98
N ARG A 72 -22.32 4.37 23.35
CA ARG A 72 -21.09 3.77 23.86
C ARG A 72 -20.24 3.31 22.66
N ILE A 73 -18.97 3.65 22.69
CA ILE A 73 -18.00 3.20 21.69
C ILE A 73 -17.06 2.21 22.36
N ASP A 74 -16.99 1.00 21.84
CA ASP A 74 -16.01 -0.02 22.19
C ASP A 74 -15.18 -0.34 20.96
N LEU A 75 -13.87 -0.15 21.06
CA LEU A 75 -12.90 -0.35 19.98
C LEU A 75 -11.72 -1.14 20.50
N SER A 76 -11.19 -2.06 19.66
CA SER A 76 -9.91 -2.67 19.92
C SER A 76 -8.87 -2.28 18.85
N MET A 77 -7.60 -2.36 19.22
CA MET A 77 -6.52 -2.19 18.27
C MET A 77 -6.56 -3.27 17.19
N LEU A 78 -6.87 -4.52 17.59
CA LEU A 78 -6.95 -5.65 16.67
C LEU A 78 -8.07 -5.45 15.63
N ASP A 79 -9.28 -5.07 16.07
CA ASP A 79 -10.40 -4.83 15.16
C ASP A 79 -10.12 -3.68 14.21
N SER A 80 -9.54 -2.60 14.73
CA SER A 80 -9.15 -1.43 13.93
C SER A 80 -8.12 -1.79 12.87
N ALA A 81 -7.12 -2.58 13.21
CA ALA A 81 -6.08 -3.03 12.29
C ALA A 81 -6.65 -3.99 11.22
N ILE A 82 -7.46 -4.96 11.62
CA ILE A 82 -8.11 -5.90 10.68
C ILE A 82 -9.03 -5.13 9.74
N PHE A 83 -9.86 -4.23 10.24
CA PHE A 83 -10.76 -3.42 9.41
C PHE A 83 -9.99 -2.61 8.37
N PHE A 84 -8.87 -2.01 8.75
CA PHE A 84 -8.01 -1.24 7.85
C PHE A 84 -7.38 -2.10 6.77
N LEU A 85 -6.90 -3.30 7.12
CA LEU A 85 -6.18 -4.19 6.21
C LEU A 85 -7.12 -5.02 5.31
N TRP A 86 -8.41 -5.16 5.69
CA TRP A 86 -9.33 -6.09 5.05
C TRP A 86 -9.51 -5.87 3.55
N PRO A 87 -9.72 -4.63 3.05
CA PRO A 87 -10.10 -4.42 1.64
C PRO A 87 -9.09 -4.97 0.63
N ASP A 88 -7.82 -4.91 0.95
CA ASP A 88 -6.71 -5.30 0.08
C ASP A 88 -5.86 -6.44 0.63
N GLY A 89 -5.73 -6.57 1.94
CA GLY A 89 -5.01 -7.68 2.56
C GLY A 89 -5.77 -9.02 2.48
N MET A 90 -7.09 -8.99 2.55
CA MET A 90 -7.96 -10.17 2.60
C MET A 90 -8.71 -10.46 1.29
N MET A 91 -8.31 -9.87 0.18
CA MET A 91 -9.04 -9.92 -1.10
C MET A 91 -9.38 -11.36 -1.55
N ASN A 92 -8.47 -12.32 -1.39
CA ASN A 92 -8.68 -13.72 -1.76
C ASN A 92 -9.30 -14.56 -0.63
N HIS A 93 -9.65 -13.96 0.49
CA HIS A 93 -10.28 -14.61 1.65
C HIS A 93 -11.66 -14.06 1.97
N THR A 94 -12.12 -13.07 1.20
CA THR A 94 -13.40 -12.39 1.41
C THR A 94 -14.55 -13.14 0.73
N LEU A 95 -14.33 -13.59 -0.50
CA LEU A 95 -15.28 -14.40 -1.25
C LEU A 95 -14.91 -15.87 -1.10
N LEU A 96 -15.81 -16.67 -0.56
CA LEU A 96 -15.55 -18.07 -0.20
C LEU A 96 -16.14 -19.07 -1.21
N ASP A 97 -16.76 -18.58 -2.28
CA ASP A 97 -17.30 -19.44 -3.32
C ASP A 97 -16.14 -20.11 -4.09
N PRO A 98 -16.18 -21.45 -4.29
CA PRO A 98 -15.10 -22.15 -4.99
C PRO A 98 -14.92 -21.75 -6.45
N ASP A 99 -15.95 -21.13 -7.07
CA ASP A 99 -15.90 -20.67 -8.46
C ASP A 99 -15.34 -19.25 -8.62
N VAL A 100 -14.86 -18.63 -7.53
CA VAL A 100 -14.23 -17.30 -7.58
C VAL A 100 -12.76 -17.41 -7.99
N ASP A 101 -12.40 -16.69 -9.05
CA ASP A 101 -11.01 -16.57 -9.48
C ASP A 101 -10.18 -15.77 -8.46
N ASN A 102 -9.12 -16.38 -7.96
CA ASN A 102 -8.17 -15.72 -7.09
C ASN A 102 -7.19 -14.85 -7.90
N LEU A 103 -7.12 -13.58 -7.56
CA LEU A 103 -6.15 -12.66 -8.13
C LEU A 103 -4.81 -12.73 -7.38
N ALA A 104 -3.75 -12.28 -8.05
CA ALA A 104 -2.46 -12.13 -7.37
C ALA A 104 -2.58 -11.15 -6.20
N PRO A 105 -2.16 -11.51 -4.98
CA PRO A 105 -2.21 -10.62 -3.83
C PRO A 105 -1.45 -9.32 -4.10
N LEU A 106 -1.96 -8.19 -3.60
CA LEU A 106 -1.32 -6.87 -3.81
C LEU A 106 0.15 -6.84 -3.40
N LYS A 107 0.54 -7.56 -2.35
CA LYS A 107 1.95 -7.69 -1.92
C LYS A 107 2.89 -8.15 -3.05
N LYS A 108 2.40 -8.90 -4.03
CA LYS A 108 3.17 -9.35 -5.21
C LYS A 108 3.25 -8.31 -6.33
N THR A 109 2.40 -7.29 -6.29
CA THR A 109 2.35 -6.22 -7.30
C THR A 109 3.15 -4.98 -6.90
N TYR A 110 3.47 -4.84 -5.62
CA TYR A 110 4.27 -3.72 -5.11
C TYR A 110 5.76 -4.02 -5.25
N SER A 111 6.42 -3.33 -6.17
CA SER A 111 7.85 -3.50 -6.42
C SER A 111 8.53 -2.15 -6.60
N LEU A 112 9.75 -2.06 -6.07
CA LEU A 112 10.65 -0.96 -6.37
C LEU A 112 11.62 -1.39 -7.48
N TYR A 113 11.81 -0.53 -8.46
CA TYR A 113 12.72 -0.78 -9.58
C TYR A 113 14.04 -0.07 -9.34
N LYS A 114 15.13 -0.83 -9.39
CA LYS A 114 16.47 -0.28 -9.19
C LYS A 114 16.88 0.56 -10.39
N CYS A 115 17.41 1.76 -10.13
CA CYS A 115 18.12 2.62 -11.06
C CYS A 115 19.62 2.66 -10.72
N LYS A 116 20.44 3.40 -11.46
CA LYS A 116 21.88 3.53 -11.19
C LYS A 116 22.19 4.10 -9.80
N ASP A 117 21.38 5.05 -9.37
CA ASP A 117 21.63 5.92 -8.19
C ASP A 117 20.55 5.83 -7.11
N GLY A 118 19.55 4.95 -7.28
CA GLY A 118 18.47 4.78 -6.31
C GLY A 118 17.41 3.80 -6.79
N TYR A 119 16.18 4.03 -6.35
CA TYR A 119 15.02 3.22 -6.71
C TYR A 119 13.85 4.12 -7.12
N ILE A 120 13.00 3.60 -7.99
CA ILE A 120 11.74 4.22 -8.38
C ILE A 120 10.56 3.28 -8.10
N SER A 121 9.41 3.88 -7.79
CA SER A 121 8.11 3.20 -7.78
C SER A 121 7.38 3.56 -9.06
N ILE A 122 6.71 2.58 -9.66
CA ILE A 122 5.87 2.75 -10.85
C ILE A 122 4.54 2.08 -10.57
N ALA A 123 3.44 2.78 -10.90
CA ALA A 123 2.10 2.21 -10.83
C ALA A 123 1.45 2.25 -12.22
N ALA A 124 1.18 1.08 -12.80
CA ALA A 124 0.51 0.96 -14.09
C ALA A 124 -0.73 0.08 -13.94
N LEU A 125 -1.91 0.70 -13.93
CA LEU A 125 -3.20 0.04 -13.75
C LEU A 125 -3.98 -0.10 -15.07
N SER A 126 -3.55 0.56 -16.14
CA SER A 126 -4.18 0.51 -17.46
C SER A 126 -3.18 0.08 -18.54
N ASP A 127 -3.70 -0.46 -19.65
CA ASP A 127 -2.86 -0.80 -20.80
C ASP A 127 -2.14 0.43 -21.36
N ALA A 128 -2.79 1.60 -21.35
CA ALA A 128 -2.16 2.85 -21.79
C ALA A 128 -0.91 3.20 -20.97
N GLN A 129 -0.94 3.01 -19.64
CA GLN A 129 0.21 3.24 -18.77
C GLN A 129 1.32 2.21 -19.01
N TRP A 130 0.98 0.94 -19.25
CA TRP A 130 1.95 -0.06 -19.65
C TRP A 130 2.63 0.27 -20.98
N PHE A 131 1.86 0.74 -21.95
CA PHE A 131 2.40 1.20 -23.23
C PHE A 131 3.32 2.41 -23.05
N GLY A 132 3.00 3.29 -22.12
CA GLY A 132 3.87 4.39 -21.69
C GLY A 132 5.20 3.89 -21.11
N ILE A 133 5.17 2.85 -20.26
CA ILE A 133 6.40 2.22 -19.75
C ILE A 133 7.26 1.66 -20.88
N PHE A 134 6.66 0.97 -21.85
CA PHE A 134 7.42 0.43 -22.99
C PHE A 134 8.08 1.54 -23.81
N ARG A 135 7.36 2.65 -24.07
CA ARG A 135 7.95 3.81 -24.76
C ARG A 135 9.05 4.47 -23.93
N ALA A 136 8.85 4.64 -22.63
CA ALA A 136 9.85 5.22 -21.73
C ALA A 136 11.16 4.40 -21.69
N LEU A 137 11.05 3.08 -21.82
CA LEU A 137 12.19 2.17 -21.94
C LEU A 137 12.79 2.09 -23.37
N GLY A 138 12.21 2.82 -24.34
CA GLY A 138 12.63 2.77 -25.74
C GLY A 138 12.31 1.43 -26.40
N LYS A 139 11.19 0.82 -26.02
CA LYS A 139 10.73 -0.48 -26.47
C LYS A 139 9.28 -0.47 -26.97
N PRO A 140 8.92 0.48 -27.89
CA PRO A 140 7.54 0.58 -28.38
C PRO A 140 7.04 -0.68 -29.09
N GLU A 141 7.93 -1.53 -29.59
CA GLU A 141 7.60 -2.81 -30.23
C GLU A 141 6.86 -3.78 -29.28
N PHE A 142 6.96 -3.58 -27.97
CA PHE A 142 6.25 -4.39 -26.98
C PHE A 142 4.75 -4.06 -26.91
N ILE A 143 4.31 -2.93 -27.44
CA ILE A 143 2.90 -2.54 -27.47
C ILE A 143 2.08 -3.52 -28.32
N GLU A 144 2.60 -3.90 -29.47
CA GLU A 144 1.95 -4.84 -30.40
C GLU A 144 2.32 -6.30 -30.14
N ASN A 145 3.13 -6.58 -29.11
CA ASN A 145 3.53 -7.93 -28.79
C ASN A 145 2.40 -8.67 -28.06
N ASP A 146 2.01 -9.83 -28.58
CA ASP A 146 0.95 -10.67 -28.03
C ASP A 146 1.15 -11.02 -26.54
N LYS A 147 2.40 -11.08 -26.07
CA LYS A 147 2.73 -11.35 -24.67
C LYS A 147 2.43 -10.19 -23.72
N PHE A 148 2.29 -8.95 -24.22
CA PHE A 148 2.24 -7.76 -23.35
C PHE A 148 1.06 -6.82 -23.64
N LYS A 149 0.29 -7.10 -24.68
CA LYS A 149 -0.79 -6.20 -25.19
C LYS A 149 -1.92 -5.93 -24.21
N ASN A 150 -2.14 -6.80 -23.23
CA ASN A 150 -3.19 -6.65 -22.22
C ASN A 150 -2.77 -7.27 -20.89
N THR A 151 -3.58 -7.04 -19.85
CA THR A 151 -3.30 -7.47 -18.46
C THR A 151 -3.10 -8.98 -18.35
N ASN A 152 -3.92 -9.80 -18.98
CA ASN A 152 -3.81 -11.26 -18.91
C ASN A 152 -2.50 -11.74 -19.53
N ALA A 153 -2.19 -11.25 -20.74
CA ALA A 153 -0.96 -11.60 -21.43
C ALA A 153 0.29 -11.20 -20.61
N ARG A 154 0.29 -10.03 -19.98
CA ARG A 154 1.38 -9.60 -19.08
C ARG A 154 1.50 -10.48 -17.85
N SER A 155 0.40 -10.89 -17.26
CA SER A 155 0.40 -11.79 -16.10
C SER A 155 1.01 -13.15 -16.43
N GLU A 156 0.70 -13.70 -17.59
CA GLU A 156 1.24 -14.97 -18.08
C GLU A 156 2.73 -14.89 -18.43
N ASN A 157 3.21 -13.71 -18.80
CA ASN A 157 4.61 -13.48 -19.23
C ASN A 157 5.40 -12.61 -18.21
N MET A 158 5.07 -12.72 -16.92
CA MET A 158 5.62 -11.86 -15.86
C MET A 158 7.15 -11.91 -15.78
N VAL A 159 7.77 -13.06 -16.02
CA VAL A 159 9.25 -13.22 -15.98
C VAL A 159 9.92 -12.33 -17.01
N GLU A 160 9.45 -12.38 -18.27
CA GLU A 160 9.98 -11.52 -19.34
C GLU A 160 9.70 -10.04 -19.08
N LEU A 161 8.54 -9.73 -18.48
CA LEU A 161 8.17 -8.38 -18.10
C LEU A 161 9.11 -7.82 -17.01
N ILE A 162 9.43 -8.60 -15.99
CA ILE A 162 10.39 -8.22 -14.94
C ILE A 162 11.77 -7.98 -15.54
N GLU A 163 12.21 -8.83 -16.44
CA GLU A 163 13.49 -8.65 -17.15
C GLU A 163 13.51 -7.36 -17.96
N LEU A 164 12.41 -7.04 -18.66
CA LEU A 164 12.28 -5.77 -19.36
C LEU A 164 12.36 -4.56 -18.40
N LEU A 165 11.65 -4.62 -17.29
CA LEU A 165 11.62 -3.53 -16.29
C LEU A 165 12.98 -3.36 -15.59
N SER A 166 13.79 -4.43 -15.51
CA SER A 166 15.16 -4.34 -14.96
C SER A 166 16.06 -3.36 -15.73
N LYS A 167 15.69 -3.00 -16.97
CA LYS A 167 16.42 -2.01 -17.80
C LYS A 167 16.38 -0.61 -17.21
N PHE A 168 15.47 -0.31 -16.27
CA PHE A 168 15.56 0.94 -15.50
C PHE A 168 16.89 1.05 -14.76
N GLY A 169 17.56 -0.07 -14.43
CA GLY A 169 18.91 -0.11 -13.88
C GLY A 169 20.00 0.53 -14.75
N THR A 170 19.71 0.80 -16.02
CA THR A 170 20.62 1.51 -16.92
C THR A 170 20.42 3.04 -16.94
N LEU A 171 19.41 3.54 -16.25
CA LEU A 171 19.07 4.97 -16.16
C LEU A 171 19.34 5.47 -14.74
N SER A 172 19.56 6.79 -14.59
CA SER A 172 19.44 7.43 -13.28
C SER A 172 17.95 7.55 -12.88
N THR A 173 17.66 7.73 -11.58
CA THR A 173 16.30 7.95 -11.09
C THR A 173 15.63 9.12 -11.81
N SER A 174 16.34 10.25 -11.93
CA SER A 174 15.85 11.45 -12.60
C SER A 174 15.52 11.22 -14.09
N GLU A 175 16.38 10.49 -14.82
CA GLU A 175 16.11 10.14 -16.22
C GLU A 175 14.89 9.23 -16.37
N ALA A 176 14.77 8.23 -15.49
CA ALA A 176 13.66 7.28 -15.50
C ALA A 176 12.33 8.01 -15.21
N ILE A 177 12.29 8.82 -14.16
CA ILE A 177 11.11 9.62 -13.79
C ILE A 177 10.69 10.55 -14.93
N LYS A 178 11.64 11.31 -15.51
CA LYS A 178 11.34 12.21 -16.62
C LYS A 178 10.73 11.49 -17.83
N LYS A 179 11.25 10.31 -18.16
CA LYS A 179 10.73 9.49 -19.28
C LYS A 179 9.34 8.96 -18.99
N LEU A 180 9.10 8.48 -17.77
CA LEU A 180 7.81 7.93 -17.36
C LEU A 180 6.73 9.03 -17.28
N GLN A 181 7.07 10.20 -16.74
CA GLN A 181 6.16 11.35 -16.67
C GLN A 181 5.79 11.88 -18.05
N ALA A 182 6.73 11.87 -19.02
CA ALA A 182 6.44 12.27 -20.39
C ALA A 182 5.41 11.35 -21.09
N GLU A 183 5.19 10.16 -20.53
CA GLU A 183 4.23 9.16 -21.02
C GLU A 183 3.01 9.02 -20.09
N ASP A 184 2.77 9.98 -19.20
CA ASP A 184 1.67 9.98 -18.23
C ASP A 184 1.62 8.72 -17.33
N VAL A 185 2.79 8.13 -17.04
CA VAL A 185 2.90 6.97 -16.14
C VAL A 185 3.10 7.46 -14.70
N PRO A 186 2.23 7.10 -13.75
CA PRO A 186 2.42 7.42 -12.34
C PRO A 186 3.71 6.80 -11.80
N CYS A 187 4.61 7.63 -11.34
CA CYS A 187 5.92 7.19 -10.83
C CYS A 187 6.47 8.19 -9.81
N ALA A 188 7.34 7.70 -8.93
CA ALA A 188 8.09 8.51 -7.98
C ALA A 188 9.45 7.86 -7.69
N GLU A 189 10.44 8.66 -7.35
CA GLU A 189 11.67 8.16 -6.75
C GLU A 189 11.47 7.85 -5.27
N THR A 190 12.25 6.91 -4.74
CA THR A 190 12.32 6.71 -3.29
C THR A 190 13.24 7.76 -2.70
N ILE A 191 12.74 8.47 -1.70
CA ILE A 191 13.50 9.49 -0.97
C ILE A 191 13.86 8.99 0.43
N SER A 192 15.01 9.42 0.94
CA SER A 192 15.39 9.20 2.33
C SER A 192 14.59 10.11 3.27
N LEU A 193 14.59 9.77 4.58
CA LEU A 193 13.94 10.63 5.58
C LEU A 193 14.61 12.01 5.68
N ASP A 194 15.92 12.09 5.42
CA ASP A 194 16.65 13.37 5.43
C ASP A 194 16.26 14.24 4.23
N GLU A 195 16.09 13.65 3.06
CA GLU A 195 15.64 14.35 1.86
C GLU A 195 14.18 14.80 1.95
N LEU A 196 13.34 14.06 2.70
CA LEU A 196 11.92 14.39 2.86
C LEU A 196 11.71 15.79 3.42
N MET A 197 12.57 16.23 4.33
CA MET A 197 12.46 17.54 4.98
C MET A 197 12.58 18.72 4.01
N ASN A 198 13.32 18.54 2.91
CA ASN A 198 13.58 19.56 1.91
C ASN A 198 12.93 19.21 0.55
N HIS A 199 12.00 18.25 0.54
CA HIS A 199 11.35 17.84 -0.71
C HIS A 199 10.41 18.94 -1.21
N PRO A 200 10.53 19.41 -2.47
CA PRO A 200 9.78 20.57 -2.98
C PRO A 200 8.27 20.48 -2.81
N GLN A 201 7.70 19.28 -2.97
CA GLN A 201 6.25 19.08 -2.79
C GLN A 201 5.83 19.14 -1.31
N VAL A 202 6.69 18.69 -0.39
CA VAL A 202 6.43 18.77 1.06
C VAL A 202 6.48 20.23 1.51
N GLU A 203 7.46 21.01 1.00
CA GLU A 203 7.54 22.45 1.24
C GLU A 203 6.31 23.19 0.67
N ALA A 204 5.93 22.90 -0.57
CA ALA A 204 4.78 23.53 -1.22
C ALA A 204 3.46 23.26 -0.46
N ASN A 205 3.33 22.08 0.16
CA ASN A 205 2.17 21.73 0.99
C ASN A 205 2.19 22.36 2.38
N ASN A 206 3.25 23.07 2.76
CA ASN A 206 3.44 23.64 4.11
C ASN A 206 3.22 22.63 5.24
N LEU A 207 3.57 21.39 5.01
CA LEU A 207 3.34 20.29 5.96
C LEU A 207 4.28 20.41 7.18
N ILE A 208 5.52 20.82 6.94
CA ILE A 208 6.56 20.96 7.96
C ILE A 208 6.81 22.45 8.22
N ARG A 209 6.75 22.85 9.48
CA ARG A 209 6.99 24.24 9.89
C ARG A 209 7.95 24.26 11.08
N THR A 210 8.91 25.18 11.03
CA THR A 210 9.72 25.51 12.21
C THR A 210 8.87 26.41 13.12
N ILE A 211 8.79 26.05 14.39
CA ILE A 211 8.07 26.78 15.44
C ILE A 211 9.09 27.60 16.22
#